data_9fdf5ded86bb090ce6c66e5b498ca76b
#
_entry.id   9fdf5ded86bb090ce6c66e5b498ca76b
#
_cell.length_a   1.000
_cell.length_b   1.000
_cell.length_c   1.000
_cell.angle_alpha   90.00
_cell.angle_beta   90.00
_cell.angle_gamma   90.00
#
_symmetry.space_group_name_H-M   'P 1'
#
loop_
_entity.id
_entity.type
_entity.pdbx_description
1 polymer ?
#
loop_
_entity_poly.entity_id
_entity_poly.type
_entity_poly.pdbx_seq_one_letter_code
_entity_poly.pdbx_strand_id
1 'polypeptide(L)' 'MIELKKAVRRWARGTFRGMAYSVSMLPGDVLEFREKARRKSFLIGMEEVMTIAVKRTVAEEQRQKRAARSLGRATR' A
#
# COMPACT_ATOMS: atom_id res chain seq x y z
N MET A 1 -15.41 12.50 12.41
CA MET A 1 -14.47 12.22 11.32
C MET A 1 -14.35 13.42 10.40
N ILE A 2 -13.13 13.86 10.15
CA ILE A 2 -12.91 15.01 9.29
C ILE A 2 -12.69 14.51 7.87
N GLU A 3 -13.56 14.95 6.95
CA GLU A 3 -13.39 14.61 5.54
C GLU A 3 -12.30 15.46 4.92
N LEU A 4 -11.52 14.85 4.03
CA LEU A 4 -10.49 15.54 3.29
C LEU A 4 -11.14 16.44 2.24
N LYS A 5 -10.96 17.75 2.34
CA LYS A 5 -11.50 18.72 1.38
C LYS A 5 -10.50 19.09 0.30
N LYS A 6 -9.20 18.93 0.59
CA LYS A 6 -8.13 19.26 -0.34
C LYS A 6 -7.23 18.05 -0.54
N ALA A 7 -6.61 17.95 -1.70
CA ALA A 7 -5.63 16.91 -1.95
C ALA A 7 -4.40 17.10 -1.05
N VAL A 8 -3.91 16.01 -0.49
CA VAL A 8 -2.65 15.98 0.26
C VAL A 8 -1.66 15.16 -0.52
N ARG A 9 -0.53 15.75 -0.85
CA ARG A 9 0.49 15.13 -1.69
C ARG A 9 1.79 14.94 -0.92
N ARG A 10 2.41 13.78 -1.10
CA ARG A 10 3.73 13.49 -0.54
C ARG A 10 4.59 12.74 -1.54
N TRP A 11 5.88 12.99 -1.49
CA TRP A 11 6.86 12.18 -2.20
C TRP A 11 7.15 10.92 -1.40
N ALA A 12 7.14 9.78 -2.06
CA ALA A 12 7.55 8.54 -1.43
C ALA A 12 9.08 8.54 -1.24
N ARG A 13 9.55 7.87 -0.20
CA ARG A 13 10.99 7.74 0.03
C ARG A 13 11.65 6.78 -0.96
N GLY A 14 10.93 5.74 -1.34
CA GLY A 14 11.44 4.74 -2.27
C GLY A 14 11.23 5.17 -3.71
N THR A 15 11.62 4.28 -4.61
CA THR A 15 11.42 4.47 -6.03
C THR A 15 10.56 3.33 -6.59
N PHE A 16 9.90 3.62 -7.70
CA PHE A 16 9.18 2.63 -8.46
C PHE A 16 9.81 2.60 -9.85
N ARG A 17 10.30 1.44 -10.26
CA ARG A 17 11.04 1.27 -11.51
C ARG A 17 12.23 2.23 -11.65
N GLY A 18 12.90 2.53 -10.51
CA GLY A 18 14.03 3.44 -10.50
C GLY A 18 13.69 4.92 -10.52
N MET A 19 12.40 5.27 -10.47
CA MET A 19 11.94 6.67 -10.51
C MET A 19 11.24 7.05 -9.23
N ALA A 20 11.50 8.26 -8.76
CA ALA A 20 10.75 8.82 -7.63
C ALA A 20 9.29 8.98 -8.01
N TYR A 21 8.40 8.84 -7.04
CA TYR A 21 6.98 9.00 -7.28
C TYR A 21 6.31 9.71 -6.13
N SER A 22 5.19 10.35 -6.41
CA SER A 22 4.37 11.00 -5.40
C SER A 22 3.07 10.25 -5.20
N VAL A 23 2.55 10.37 -3.99
CA VAL A 23 1.24 9.84 -3.63
C VAL A 23 0.39 11.00 -3.17
N SER A 24 -0.79 11.15 -3.76
CA SER A 24 -1.75 12.17 -3.36
C SER A 24 -2.99 11.51 -2.84
N MET A 25 -3.48 11.98 -1.70
CA MET A 25 -4.77 11.58 -1.18
C MET A 25 -5.79 12.61 -1.64
N LEU A 26 -6.70 12.19 -2.49
CA LEU A 26 -7.69 13.07 -3.10
C LEU A 26 -9.01 13.01 -2.33
N PRO A 27 -9.81 14.09 -2.38
CA PRO A 27 -11.19 14.03 -1.88
C PRO A 27 -11.97 12.92 -2.60
N GLY A 28 -12.90 12.27 -1.88
CA GLY A 28 -13.65 11.15 -2.45
C GLY A 28 -13.00 9.79 -2.28
N ASP A 29 -12.08 9.67 -1.33
CA ASP A 29 -11.43 8.41 -0.98
C ASP A 29 -10.70 7.76 -2.15
N VAL A 30 -9.88 8.55 -2.83
CA VAL A 30 -9.06 8.10 -3.97
C VAL A 30 -7.60 8.45 -3.72
N LEU A 31 -6.71 7.51 -4.04
CA LEU A 31 -5.27 7.75 -4.07
C LEU A 31 -4.80 7.92 -5.50
N GLU A 32 -3.93 8.90 -5.70
CA GLU A 32 -3.28 9.13 -6.98
C GLU A 32 -1.79 8.90 -6.86
N PHE A 33 -1.24 8.09 -7.75
CA PHE A 33 0.20 7.83 -7.85
C PHE A 33 0.74 8.46 -9.12
N ARG A 34 1.85 9.17 -9.02
CA ARG A 34 2.45 9.83 -10.18
C ARG A 34 3.97 9.72 -10.12
N GLU A 35 4.56 9.21 -11.17
CA GLU A 35 6.01 9.15 -11.30
C GLU A 35 6.57 10.55 -11.60
N LYS A 36 7.78 10.82 -11.09
CA LYS A 36 8.47 12.09 -11.35
C LYS A 36 8.64 12.27 -12.87
N ALA A 37 8.39 13.50 -13.33
CA ALA A 37 8.53 13.91 -14.73
C ALA A 37 7.57 13.21 -15.70
N ARG A 38 6.58 12.48 -15.23
CA ARG A 38 5.55 11.89 -16.09
C ARG A 38 4.22 12.57 -15.87
N ARG A 39 3.45 12.72 -16.96
CA ARG A 39 2.14 13.38 -16.92
C ARG A 39 1.03 12.43 -16.49
N LYS A 40 1.22 11.14 -16.74
CA LYS A 40 0.19 10.15 -16.44
C LYS A 40 0.12 9.89 -14.93
N SER A 41 -1.08 9.90 -14.39
CA SER A 41 -1.32 9.50 -13.01
C SER A 41 -2.12 8.21 -12.96
N PHE A 42 -1.97 7.48 -11.87
CA PHE A 42 -2.69 6.22 -11.65
C PHE A 42 -3.58 6.40 -10.43
N LEU A 43 -4.86 6.14 -10.59
CA LEU A 43 -5.85 6.32 -9.53
C LEU A 43 -6.32 4.97 -9.01
N ILE A 44 -6.52 4.90 -7.71
CA ILE A 44 -7.07 3.71 -7.06
C ILE A 44 -7.98 4.15 -5.91
N GLY A 45 -9.13 3.51 -5.77
CA GLY A 45 -10.01 3.78 -4.65
C GLY A 45 -9.45 3.27 -3.34
N MET A 46 -9.76 3.95 -2.24
CA MET A 46 -9.30 3.56 -0.91
C MET A 46 -9.80 2.17 -0.51
N GLU A 47 -11.01 1.80 -0.91
CA GLU A 47 -11.55 0.47 -0.62
C GLU A 47 -10.73 -0.63 -1.29
N GLU A 48 -10.27 -0.40 -2.51
CA GLU A 48 -9.40 -1.35 -3.20
C GLU A 48 -8.07 -1.50 -2.49
N VAL A 49 -7.49 -0.39 -2.05
CA VAL A 49 -6.24 -0.39 -1.28
C VAL A 49 -6.43 -1.15 0.02
N MET A 50 -7.52 -0.92 0.72
CA MET A 50 -7.86 -1.63 1.95
C MET A 50 -7.97 -3.13 1.72
N THR A 51 -8.63 -3.54 0.65
CA THR A 51 -8.76 -4.94 0.28
C THR A 51 -7.39 -5.59 0.04
N ILE A 52 -6.51 -4.91 -0.68
CA ILE A 52 -5.16 -5.39 -0.93
C ILE A 52 -4.38 -5.51 0.38
N ALA A 53 -4.46 -4.51 1.23
CA ALA A 53 -3.78 -4.49 2.52
C ALA A 53 -4.23 -5.65 3.42
N VAL A 54 -5.52 -5.89 3.49
CA VAL A 54 -6.09 -7.00 4.28
C VAL A 54 -5.59 -8.35 3.76
N LYS A 55 -5.62 -8.55 2.45
CA LYS A 55 -5.14 -9.80 1.85
C LYS A 55 -3.66 -10.04 2.14
N ARG A 56 -2.84 -9.01 2.04
CA ARG A 56 -1.41 -9.11 2.34
C ARG A 56 -1.14 -9.44 3.80
N THR A 57 -1.85 -8.79 4.70
CA THR A 57 -1.71 -9.01 6.15
C THR A 57 -2.10 -10.44 6.52
N VAL A 58 -3.22 -10.93 6.00
CA VAL A 58 -3.67 -12.30 6.25
C VAL A 58 -2.66 -13.31 5.72
N ALA A 59 -2.15 -13.11 4.51
CA ALA A 59 -1.16 -14.00 3.93
C ALA A 59 0.13 -14.03 4.76
N GLU A 60 0.56 -12.87 5.27
CA GLU A 60 1.75 -12.78 6.11
C GLU A 60 1.56 -13.50 7.45
N GLU A 61 0.41 -13.30 8.09
CA GLU A 61 0.08 -14.00 9.32
C GLU A 61 0.05 -15.52 9.15
N GLN A 62 -0.51 -16.00 8.05
CA GLN A 62 -0.53 -17.43 7.74
C GLN A 62 0.88 -17.97 7.53
N ARG A 63 1.74 -17.22 6.85
CA ARG A 63 3.14 -17.59 6.66
C ARG A 63 3.87 -17.70 8.00
N GLN A 64 3.67 -16.74 8.88
CA GLN A 64 4.26 -16.75 10.22
C GLN A 64 3.79 -17.93 11.04
N LYS A 65 2.51 -18.26 10.99
CA LYS A 65 1.94 -19.42 11.69
C LYS A 65 2.53 -20.74 11.16
N ARG A 66 2.68 -20.86 9.85
CA ARG A 66 3.29 -22.06 9.25
C ARG A 66 4.75 -22.20 9.66
N ALA A 67 5.50 -21.09 9.64
CA ALA A 67 6.90 -21.10 10.06
C ALA A 67 7.03 -21.49 11.54
N ALA A 68 6.19 -20.96 12.40
CA ALA A 68 6.17 -21.30 13.82
C ALA A 68 5.85 -22.78 14.05
N ARG A 69 4.88 -23.32 13.32
CA ARG A 69 4.54 -24.75 13.41
C ARG A 69 5.69 -25.64 12.92
N SER A 70 6.33 -25.24 11.84
CA SER A 70 7.47 -25.97 11.30
C SER A 70 8.64 -26.00 12.28
N LEU A 71 8.95 -24.85 12.90
CA LEU A 71 9.97 -24.77 13.95
C LEU A 71 9.60 -25.61 15.18
N GLY A 72 8.35 -25.59 15.59
CA GLY A 72 7.89 -26.40 16.69
C GLY A 72 8.02 -27.88 16.43
N ARG A 73 7.80 -28.34 15.21
CA ARG A 73 8.00 -29.74 14.81
C ARG A 73 9.49 -30.12 14.80
N ALA A 74 10.32 -29.22 14.36
CA ALA A 74 11.76 -29.48 14.26
C ALA A 74 12.46 -29.61 15.61
N THR A 75 11.88 -29.04 16.67
CA THR A 75 12.44 -29.05 18.01
C THR A 75 12.03 -30.24 18.86
N ARG A 76 11.21 -31.14 18.35
CA ARG A 76 10.81 -32.36 19.04
C ARG A 76 11.80 -33.49 18.81
#